data_1cf4524b3061c0bd949c4d29e7d22f8f
#
_entry.id   1cf4524b3061c0bd949c4d29e7d22f8f
#
_cell.length_a   1.000
_cell.length_b   1.000
_cell.length_c   1.000
_cell.angle_alpha   90.00
_cell.angle_beta   90.00
_cell.angle_gamma   90.00
#
_symmetry.space_group_name_H-M   'P 1'
#
loop_
_entity.id
_entity.type
_entity.pdbx_description
1 polymer ?
#
loop_
_entity_poly.entity_id
_entity_poly.type
_entity_poly.pdbx_seq_one_letter_code
_entity_poly.pdbx_strand_id
1 'polypeptide(L)'
;XSSNPKFLANLHVDSLSLNQVALGKLDISSDYSYDNGKIFLDASLKKKNLETLKVDGFYDSEAKGIIDLSFNFNRFNLAALDPFAAPVAENLRGLATGTFTMKGLASKPKVDGEFILPKAGLTISFLQTDYNLVGTPKVLLDNESIRFPNLKLRDSRGEGYLNGEVRHRGFRDFYIDLQIDANKMLVLNTGPDREDAYYGTAYASGSLKLQGPPSAVNVYAAVKSEKDTEFNIPIGGATEVKQSGYVNFVAPQTNAQNLQIVGTNFNIDEGVSLNFDMDITQDALVSIILNESTGNQLDGRGNGLINMKLRPNQDLELSGVYTIDEGIYRFNLEGLFAKNFEVERGGTVSWNGDPYTARLDLTAIYRTKANPGLLTGESASSATPVDIYLSIQGELTNPQISFNIDLPRAASSTQAIIANRLNTDQAINQQVFSLLAFGSFTPPSDLLESSGDAINEWDFIAGQAAAFINRFTSNYDYEVSLSYQPANQGQEAGAGTNSQEELEVGVSKNFFEDRLTVNSSVEVPLNENNNSIAGDFEFIYKLTEDGRVRAKAFNRSVDNNFNLNIGQQQLYQQGLGLSFKLDFETYGELWRRALAGAKREEEPAVEVPSDQ
;
A
#
# COMPACT_ATOMS: atom_id res chain seq x y z
N UNK A 1 20.80 53.21 56.49
CA UNK A 1 20.56 52.90 56.00
C UNK A 1 20.96 51.98 55.44
N SER A 2 21.01 51.24 55.96
CA SER A 2 21.34 50.04 55.18
C SER A 2 20.35 49.87 54.04
N SER A 3 20.78 50.21 52.85
CA SER A 3 19.99 49.92 51.63
C SER A 3 20.00 48.41 51.41
N ASN A 4 18.83 47.76 51.42
CA ASN A 4 18.70 46.36 51.05
C ASN A 4 19.26 46.17 49.64
N PRO A 5 20.16 45.21 49.41
CA PRO A 5 20.71 45.02 48.06
C PRO A 5 19.63 44.63 47.07
N LYS A 6 19.62 45.29 45.92
CA LYS A 6 18.79 44.89 44.77
C LYS A 6 19.56 43.84 43.96
N PHE A 7 18.88 42.73 43.66
CA PHE A 7 19.43 41.70 42.76
C PHE A 7 18.71 41.86 41.42
N LEU A 8 19.47 42.22 40.39
CA LEU A 8 18.99 42.30 39.01
C LEU A 8 19.72 41.22 38.19
N ALA A 9 18.96 40.40 37.55
CA ALA A 9 19.49 39.40 36.63
C ALA A 9 18.98 39.70 35.22
N ASN A 10 19.90 39.78 34.25
CA ASN A 10 19.54 39.97 32.84
C ASN A 10 20.13 38.81 32.03
N LEU A 11 19.30 38.22 31.19
CA LEU A 11 19.72 37.20 30.23
C LEU A 11 19.34 37.71 28.83
N HIS A 12 20.31 37.67 27.93
CA HIS A 12 20.10 38.02 26.54
C HIS A 12 20.54 36.86 25.65
N VAL A 13 19.65 36.40 24.80
CA VAL A 13 19.91 35.34 23.83
C VAL A 13 19.66 35.89 22.43
N ASP A 14 20.72 36.01 21.64
CA ASP A 14 20.65 36.62 20.29
C ASP A 14 19.83 35.80 19.29
N SER A 15 19.83 34.46 19.46
CA SER A 15 19.11 33.58 18.56
C SER A 15 18.56 32.37 19.32
N LEU A 16 17.26 32.41 19.57
CA LEU A 16 16.53 31.30 20.15
C LEU A 16 15.82 30.55 19.02
N SER A 17 15.98 29.24 18.99
CA SER A 17 15.18 28.38 18.14
C SER A 17 14.60 27.23 18.95
N LEU A 18 13.44 26.77 18.55
CA LEU A 18 12.78 25.60 19.11
C LEU A 18 12.44 24.68 17.94
N ASN A 19 12.99 23.47 17.96
CA ASN A 19 12.75 22.44 16.94
C ASN A 19 13.05 22.98 15.52
N GLN A 20 14.21 23.60 15.36
CA GLN A 20 14.67 24.21 14.11
C GLN A 20 13.85 25.44 13.64
N VAL A 21 12.79 25.79 14.36
CA VAL A 21 12.01 27.00 14.08
C VAL A 21 12.67 28.18 14.79
N ALA A 22 13.18 29.12 14.02
CA ALA A 22 13.79 30.33 14.58
C ALA A 22 12.71 31.22 15.23
N LEU A 23 12.81 31.40 16.54
CA LEU A 23 11.89 32.21 17.33
C LEU A 23 12.38 33.67 17.46
N GLY A 24 13.70 33.89 17.40
CA GLY A 24 14.29 35.21 17.44
C GLY A 24 15.13 35.49 18.66
N LYS A 25 15.16 36.75 19.08
CA LYS A 25 15.94 37.23 20.23
C LYS A 25 15.09 37.15 21.50
N LEU A 26 15.67 36.61 22.56
CA LEU A 26 15.03 36.54 23.87
C LEU A 26 15.76 37.44 24.86
N ASP A 27 15.05 38.38 25.45
CA ASP A 27 15.50 39.22 26.53
C ASP A 27 14.73 38.87 27.80
N ILE A 28 15.41 38.54 28.89
CA ILE A 28 14.80 38.30 30.20
C ILE A 28 15.44 39.23 31.19
N SER A 29 14.62 39.92 31.97
CA SER A 29 15.04 40.74 33.11
C SER A 29 14.27 40.26 34.35
N SER A 30 15.02 40.09 35.44
CA SER A 30 14.43 39.68 36.71
C SER A 30 14.97 40.60 37.81
N ASP A 31 14.09 41.09 38.66
CA ASP A 31 14.41 41.96 39.81
C ASP A 31 13.82 41.40 41.08
N TYR A 32 14.67 41.22 42.11
CA TYR A 32 14.20 40.77 43.41
C TYR A 32 13.96 41.98 44.32
N SER A 33 12.76 42.06 44.90
CA SER A 33 12.36 43.10 45.84
C SER A 33 12.37 42.53 47.26
N TYR A 34 13.30 43.04 48.08
CA TYR A 34 13.41 42.67 49.49
C TYR A 34 12.23 43.13 50.35
N ASP A 35 11.53 44.20 49.92
CA ASP A 35 10.45 44.78 50.72
C ASP A 35 9.19 43.87 50.78
N ASN A 36 9.04 43.01 49.79
CA ASN A 36 7.85 42.16 49.68
C ASN A 36 8.15 40.71 49.24
N GLY A 37 9.44 40.32 49.18
CA GLY A 37 9.86 38.96 48.85
C GLY A 37 9.55 38.51 47.44
N LYS A 38 9.29 39.46 46.53
CA LYS A 38 8.88 39.14 45.14
C LYS A 38 10.06 39.18 44.17
N ILE A 39 10.08 38.18 43.32
CA ILE A 39 10.94 38.14 42.13
C ILE A 39 10.08 38.54 40.94
N PHE A 40 10.30 39.74 40.41
CA PHE A 40 9.62 40.24 39.20
C PHE A 40 10.29 39.64 37.97
N LEU A 41 9.51 39.29 36.97
CA LEU A 41 9.95 38.76 35.70
C LEU A 41 9.41 39.60 34.56
N ASP A 42 10.29 39.99 33.67
CA ASP A 42 9.95 40.62 32.39
C ASP A 42 10.75 39.90 31.31
N ALA A 43 10.06 39.26 30.38
CA ALA A 43 10.69 38.56 29.28
C ALA A 43 10.03 38.94 27.96
N SER A 44 10.84 39.16 26.93
CA SER A 44 10.34 39.45 25.59
C SER A 44 11.07 38.62 24.54
N LEU A 45 10.31 38.03 23.65
CA LEU A 45 10.79 37.28 22.48
C LEU A 45 10.48 38.10 21.23
N LYS A 46 11.52 38.46 20.46
CA LYS A 46 11.40 39.33 19.30
C LYS A 46 11.93 38.65 18.03
N LYS A 47 11.13 38.66 16.98
CA LYS A 47 11.51 38.18 15.64
C LYS A 47 11.38 39.31 14.65
N LYS A 48 12.49 39.71 14.01
CA LYS A 48 12.53 40.85 13.06
C LYS A 48 11.81 42.07 13.64
N ASN A 49 12.18 42.52 14.82
CA ASN A 49 11.63 43.68 15.54
C ASN A 49 10.15 43.56 15.95
N LEU A 50 9.49 42.42 15.68
CA LEU A 50 8.15 42.16 16.21
C LEU A 50 8.28 41.35 17.51
N GLU A 51 7.69 41.88 18.58
CA GLU A 51 7.57 41.13 19.84
C GLU A 51 6.49 40.06 19.68
N THR A 52 6.91 38.79 19.62
CA THR A 52 6.02 37.67 19.39
C THR A 52 5.52 37.02 20.67
N LEU A 53 6.25 37.24 21.78
CA LEU A 53 5.84 36.82 23.12
C LEU A 53 6.36 37.84 24.11
N LYS A 54 5.49 38.29 25.01
CA LYS A 54 5.82 39.09 26.17
C LYS A 54 5.36 38.30 27.41
N VAL A 55 6.23 38.19 28.40
CA VAL A 55 5.89 37.58 29.71
C VAL A 55 6.21 38.63 30.77
N ASP A 56 5.24 38.91 31.63
CA ASP A 56 5.45 39.80 32.76
C ASP A 56 4.73 39.28 34.00
N GLY A 57 5.27 39.64 35.19
CA GLY A 57 4.66 39.23 36.43
C GLY A 57 5.65 39.05 37.56
N PHE A 58 5.29 38.20 38.52
CA PHE A 58 6.13 37.94 39.68
C PHE A 58 5.97 36.55 40.27
N TYR A 59 7.00 36.13 41.02
CA TYR A 59 7.00 34.99 41.92
C TYR A 59 7.22 35.51 43.34
N ASP A 60 6.34 35.18 44.30
CA ASP A 60 6.40 35.59 45.67
C ASP A 60 6.94 34.43 46.54
N SER A 61 8.19 34.54 46.96
CA SER A 61 8.86 33.49 47.72
C SER A 61 8.42 33.45 49.19
N GLU A 62 7.96 34.58 49.74
CA GLU A 62 7.48 34.66 51.14
C GLU A 62 6.04 34.18 51.29
N ALA A 63 5.22 34.36 50.28
CA ALA A 63 3.82 33.92 50.27
C ALA A 63 3.65 32.46 49.75
N LYS A 64 4.53 31.56 50.16
CA LYS A 64 4.52 30.12 49.83
C LYS A 64 4.57 29.83 48.33
N GLY A 65 5.27 30.66 47.57
CA GLY A 65 5.45 30.43 46.13
C GLY A 65 4.24 30.79 45.28
N ILE A 66 3.65 31.93 45.57
CA ILE A 66 2.58 32.48 44.72
C ILE A 66 3.18 33.08 43.43
N ILE A 67 2.55 32.80 42.29
CA ILE A 67 2.87 33.40 41.00
C ILE A 67 1.69 34.23 40.50
N ASP A 68 2.03 35.28 39.76
CA ASP A 68 1.09 36.02 38.88
C ASP A 68 1.88 36.36 37.65
N LEU A 69 1.65 35.56 36.59
CA LEU A 69 2.36 35.69 35.31
C LEU A 69 1.36 35.88 34.20
N SER A 70 1.66 36.81 33.32
CA SER A 70 0.89 37.12 32.10
C SER A 70 1.75 36.88 30.88
N PHE A 71 1.22 36.14 29.93
CA PHE A 71 1.84 35.83 28.66
C PHE A 71 1.01 36.45 27.55
N ASN A 72 1.61 37.33 26.77
CA ASN A 72 0.97 37.93 25.62
C ASN A 72 1.64 37.42 24.34
N PHE A 73 0.88 36.67 23.56
CA PHE A 73 1.32 36.13 22.27
C PHE A 73 0.85 37.03 21.15
N ASN A 74 1.74 37.43 20.29
CA ASN A 74 1.46 38.25 19.13
C ASN A 74 2.09 37.63 17.89
N ARG A 75 1.26 36.92 17.12
CA ARG A 75 1.67 36.20 15.90
C ARG A 75 2.80 35.19 16.18
N PHE A 76 2.71 34.48 17.29
CA PHE A 76 3.64 33.39 17.62
C PHE A 76 3.50 32.25 16.61
N ASN A 77 4.63 31.73 16.10
CA ASN A 77 4.64 30.70 15.06
C ASN A 77 4.29 29.33 15.66
N LEU A 78 3.17 28.74 15.23
CA LEU A 78 2.69 27.44 15.72
C LEU A 78 3.61 26.29 15.32
N ALA A 79 4.40 26.40 14.25
CA ALA A 79 5.35 25.36 13.85
C ALA A 79 6.37 24.99 14.94
N ALA A 80 6.64 25.89 15.87
CA ALA A 80 7.51 25.62 17.02
C ALA A 80 6.92 24.57 17.97
N LEU A 81 5.61 24.33 17.92
CA LEU A 81 4.90 23.39 18.75
C LEU A 81 4.74 22.00 18.08
N ASP A 82 5.21 21.84 16.86
CA ASP A 82 5.06 20.62 16.05
C ASP A 82 5.45 19.34 16.82
N PRO A 83 6.60 19.26 17.50
CA PRO A 83 6.99 18.04 18.21
C PRO A 83 6.07 17.65 19.38
N PHE A 84 5.32 18.62 19.92
CA PHE A 84 4.35 18.34 20.96
C PHE A 84 3.05 17.72 20.41
N ALA A 85 2.80 17.88 19.11
CA ALA A 85 1.68 17.29 18.41
C ALA A 85 2.05 15.99 17.68
N ALA A 86 3.34 15.69 17.56
CA ALA A 86 3.92 14.66 16.69
C ALA A 86 3.26 13.26 16.74
N PRO A 87 2.75 12.76 17.87
CA PRO A 87 2.05 11.48 17.86
C PRO A 87 0.77 11.43 17.02
N VAL A 88 0.14 12.59 16.79
CA VAL A 88 -1.17 12.66 16.11
C VAL A 88 -1.10 13.55 14.87
N ALA A 89 -0.34 14.64 14.94
CA ALA A 89 -0.33 15.68 13.91
C ALA A 89 1.08 16.18 13.64
N GLU A 90 1.30 16.61 12.42
CA GLU A 90 2.53 17.22 11.93
C GLU A 90 2.22 18.43 11.08
N ASN A 91 3.23 19.16 10.65
CA ASN A 91 3.09 20.36 9.84
C ASN A 91 2.17 21.42 10.48
N LEU A 92 2.26 21.57 11.79
CA LEU A 92 1.58 22.67 12.47
C LEU A 92 2.00 24.00 11.85
N ARG A 93 1.07 24.79 11.40
CA ARG A 93 1.35 26.05 10.73
C ARG A 93 0.36 27.13 11.15
N GLY A 94 0.71 28.36 10.86
CA GLY A 94 -0.06 29.52 11.24
C GLY A 94 0.50 30.23 12.44
N LEU A 95 -0.29 31.14 12.98
CA LEU A 95 0.14 32.05 14.03
C LEU A 95 -0.85 31.98 15.20
N ALA A 96 -0.33 32.12 16.43
CA ALA A 96 -1.17 32.28 17.62
C ALA A 96 -1.08 33.73 18.10
N THR A 97 -2.23 34.34 18.35
CA THR A 97 -2.36 35.65 18.99
C THR A 97 -3.35 35.54 20.13
N GLY A 98 -2.96 35.99 21.32
CA GLY A 98 -3.82 35.86 22.47
C GLY A 98 -3.10 36.09 23.77
N THR A 99 -3.80 35.89 24.85
CA THR A 99 -3.28 36.05 26.22
C THR A 99 -3.45 34.78 27.03
N PHE A 100 -2.55 34.56 27.93
CA PHE A 100 -2.57 33.44 28.85
C PHE A 100 -2.04 33.93 30.20
N THR A 101 -2.75 33.59 31.27
CA THR A 101 -2.33 33.98 32.65
C THR A 101 -2.15 32.74 33.52
N MET A 102 -1.18 32.79 34.42
CA MET A 102 -0.95 31.79 35.47
C MET A 102 -0.92 32.51 36.82
N LYS A 103 -1.84 32.15 37.72
CA LYS A 103 -1.99 32.82 39.03
C LYS A 103 -2.15 31.83 40.16
N GLY A 104 -1.69 32.20 41.37
CA GLY A 104 -1.81 31.42 42.59
C GLY A 104 -0.57 30.63 42.93
N LEU A 105 -0.72 29.48 43.60
CA LEU A 105 0.44 28.67 44.01
C LEU A 105 1.17 28.11 42.77
N ALA A 106 2.47 28.28 42.69
CA ALA A 106 3.29 27.79 41.58
C ALA A 106 3.20 26.26 41.40
N SER A 107 2.94 25.52 42.48
CA SER A 107 2.73 24.06 42.43
C SER A 107 1.35 23.68 41.89
N LYS A 108 0.37 24.59 41.88
CA LYS A 108 -0.99 24.38 41.40
C LYS A 108 -1.56 25.72 40.87
N PRO A 109 -1.03 26.23 39.79
CA PRO A 109 -1.49 27.53 39.27
C PRO A 109 -2.90 27.44 38.69
N LYS A 110 -3.63 28.52 38.83
CA LYS A 110 -4.84 28.75 38.06
C LYS A 110 -4.44 29.36 36.73
N VAL A 111 -4.97 28.79 35.65
CA VAL A 111 -4.66 29.25 34.31
C VAL A 111 -5.93 29.74 33.60
N ASP A 112 -5.78 30.74 32.76
CA ASP A 112 -6.84 31.28 31.93
C ASP A 112 -6.22 31.86 30.67
N GLY A 113 -6.85 31.61 29.53
CA GLY A 113 -6.32 32.14 28.26
C GLY A 113 -7.29 32.01 27.11
N GLU A 114 -7.05 32.86 26.13
CA GLU A 114 -7.78 32.84 24.86
C GLU A 114 -6.80 33.08 23.72
N PHE A 115 -6.89 32.26 22.69
CA PHE A 115 -6.04 32.36 21.51
C PHE A 115 -6.89 32.38 20.24
N ILE A 116 -6.50 33.25 19.31
CA ILE A 116 -6.98 33.25 17.94
C ILE A 116 -5.84 32.70 17.07
N LEU A 117 -6.17 31.75 16.17
CA LEU A 117 -5.20 31.02 15.38
C LEU A 117 -5.37 31.31 13.87
N PRO A 118 -5.06 32.54 13.42
CA PRO A 118 -5.24 32.86 12.00
C PRO A 118 -4.31 32.05 11.12
N LYS A 119 -4.87 31.51 10.02
CA LYS A 119 -4.16 30.69 9.04
C LYS A 119 -3.54 29.42 9.66
N ALA A 120 -4.11 28.93 10.75
CA ALA A 120 -3.64 27.69 11.35
C ALA A 120 -4.04 26.49 10.51
N GLY A 121 -3.21 25.47 10.56
CA GLY A 121 -3.47 24.20 9.89
C GLY A 121 -2.53 23.14 10.39
N LEU A 122 -2.84 21.89 10.05
CA LEU A 122 -2.07 20.73 10.47
C LEU A 122 -2.33 19.56 9.51
N THR A 123 -1.44 18.59 9.54
CA THR A 123 -1.60 17.32 8.84
C THR A 123 -1.78 16.22 9.87
N ILE A 124 -2.80 15.36 9.71
CA ILE A 124 -2.96 14.16 10.55
C ILE A 124 -2.01 13.09 9.99
N SER A 125 -1.01 12.72 10.78
CA SER A 125 0.14 11.93 10.30
C SER A 125 -0.26 10.55 9.78
N PHE A 126 -1.13 9.82 10.50
CA PHE A 126 -1.51 8.45 10.14
C PHE A 126 -2.50 8.37 8.97
N LEU A 127 -3.26 9.45 8.73
CA LEU A 127 -4.20 9.55 7.59
C LEU A 127 -3.58 10.26 6.38
N GLN A 128 -2.48 10.98 6.57
CA GLN A 128 -1.83 11.85 5.59
C GLN A 128 -2.81 12.89 5.00
N THR A 129 -3.65 13.45 5.88
CA THR A 129 -4.70 14.41 5.50
C THR A 129 -4.40 15.80 6.07
N ASP A 130 -4.53 16.79 5.23
CA ASP A 130 -4.16 18.18 5.54
C ASP A 130 -5.39 19.06 5.76
N TYR A 131 -5.44 19.72 6.90
CA TYR A 131 -6.58 20.57 7.28
C TYR A 131 -6.14 21.99 7.63
N ASN A 132 -6.94 22.95 7.21
CA ASN A 132 -6.78 24.36 7.54
C ASN A 132 -7.94 24.83 8.42
N LEU A 133 -7.64 25.58 9.46
CA LEU A 133 -8.64 26.28 10.26
C LEU A 133 -9.11 27.54 9.51
N VAL A 134 -10.41 27.74 9.42
CA VAL A 134 -11.02 28.82 8.61
C VAL A 134 -11.78 29.80 9.52
N GLY A 135 -11.80 31.06 9.10
CA GLY A 135 -12.47 32.13 9.86
C GLY A 135 -11.58 32.70 10.94
N THR A 136 -12.13 32.83 12.14
CA THR A 136 -11.42 33.29 13.33
C THR A 136 -11.39 32.16 14.37
N PRO A 137 -10.55 31.13 14.14
CA PRO A 137 -10.54 29.97 15.06
C PRO A 137 -10.05 30.40 16.44
N LYS A 138 -10.86 30.11 17.44
CA LYS A 138 -10.63 30.53 18.83
C LYS A 138 -10.41 29.28 19.69
N VAL A 139 -9.35 29.28 20.49
CA VAL A 139 -9.06 28.24 21.49
C VAL A 139 -9.10 28.91 22.86
N LEU A 140 -9.82 28.28 23.79
CA LEU A 140 -9.95 28.76 25.16
C LEU A 140 -9.22 27.81 26.08
N LEU A 141 -8.53 28.37 27.07
CA LEU A 141 -7.78 27.61 28.07
C LEU A 141 -8.22 28.04 29.44
N ASP A 142 -8.54 27.09 30.29
CA ASP A 142 -8.82 27.33 31.72
C ASP A 142 -8.09 26.33 32.61
N ASN A 143 -8.40 26.32 33.91
CA ASN A 143 -7.73 25.48 34.91
C ASN A 143 -7.82 23.98 34.62
N GLU A 144 -8.82 23.55 33.89
CA GLU A 144 -9.19 22.15 33.73
C GLU A 144 -9.23 21.68 32.28
N SER A 145 -9.26 22.63 31.33
CA SER A 145 -9.45 22.26 29.93
C SER A 145 -8.88 23.25 28.92
N ILE A 146 -8.54 22.71 27.76
CA ILE A 146 -8.29 23.43 26.51
C ILE A 146 -9.50 23.14 25.63
N ARG A 147 -10.29 24.15 25.33
CA ARG A 147 -11.55 24.01 24.61
C ARG A 147 -11.46 24.52 23.18
N PHE A 148 -12.09 23.77 22.29
CA PHE A 148 -12.16 24.03 20.85
C PHE A 148 -13.62 24.26 20.46
N PRO A 149 -14.15 25.49 20.63
CA PRO A 149 -15.56 25.75 20.41
C PRO A 149 -15.87 25.94 18.93
N ASN A 150 -16.34 24.91 18.28
CA ASN A 150 -16.84 24.94 16.89
C ASN A 150 -15.82 25.48 15.89
N LEU A 151 -14.59 24.95 15.91
CA LEU A 151 -13.56 25.33 14.97
C LEU A 151 -13.87 24.80 13.59
N LYS A 152 -13.97 25.67 12.59
CA LYS A 152 -14.21 25.26 11.21
C LYS A 152 -12.93 24.77 10.58
N LEU A 153 -12.96 23.52 10.10
CA LEU A 153 -11.89 22.87 9.34
C LEU A 153 -12.23 22.87 7.86
N ARG A 154 -11.20 22.94 7.02
CA ARG A 154 -11.35 22.83 5.56
C ARG A 154 -10.13 22.14 4.99
N ASP A 155 -10.37 21.20 4.08
CA ASP A 155 -9.33 20.60 3.26
C ASP A 155 -9.43 21.09 1.79
N SER A 156 -8.94 20.29 0.85
CA SER A 156 -8.97 20.64 -0.58
C SER A 156 -10.38 20.65 -1.17
N ARG A 157 -11.37 19.99 -0.51
CA ARG A 157 -12.68 19.71 -1.08
C ARG A 157 -13.84 19.90 -0.11
N GLY A 158 -13.65 19.44 1.11
CA GLY A 158 -14.70 19.42 2.13
C GLY A 158 -14.46 20.40 3.26
N GLU A 159 -15.41 20.42 4.16
CA GLU A 159 -15.33 21.20 5.39
C GLU A 159 -15.96 20.46 6.57
N GLY A 160 -15.55 20.82 7.76
CA GLY A 160 -16.08 20.22 8.98
C GLY A 160 -15.94 21.13 10.17
N TYR A 161 -16.38 20.64 11.31
CA TYR A 161 -16.36 21.39 12.57
C TYR A 161 -15.77 20.50 13.68
N LEU A 162 -14.73 21.04 14.32
CA LEU A 162 -14.13 20.45 15.51
C LEU A 162 -14.73 21.08 16.76
N ASN A 163 -15.30 20.26 17.62
CA ASN A 163 -15.83 20.64 18.92
C ASN A 163 -15.23 19.79 20.02
N GLY A 164 -15.16 20.33 21.24
CA GLY A 164 -14.78 19.56 22.41
C GLY A 164 -13.68 20.19 23.22
N GLU A 165 -13.04 19.35 24.00
CA GLU A 165 -12.00 19.81 24.92
C GLU A 165 -10.94 18.73 25.19
N VAL A 166 -9.77 19.20 25.62
CA VAL A 166 -8.73 18.37 26.22
C VAL A 166 -8.62 18.78 27.69
N ARG A 167 -9.10 17.93 28.57
CA ARG A 167 -9.05 18.18 30.03
C ARG A 167 -7.66 17.90 30.56
N HIS A 168 -7.27 18.62 31.60
CA HIS A 168 -5.98 18.45 32.27
C HIS A 168 -6.05 18.81 33.77
N ARG A 169 -5.04 18.39 34.51
CA ARG A 169 -4.83 18.81 35.91
C ARG A 169 -3.44 19.42 36.03
N GLY A 170 -3.36 20.75 35.94
CA GLY A 170 -2.07 21.44 35.98
C GLY A 170 -1.13 21.03 34.84
N PHE A 171 -1.66 20.90 33.63
CA PHE A 171 -0.95 20.44 32.42
C PHE A 171 -0.40 19.01 32.57
N ARG A 172 -1.09 18.19 33.34
CA ARG A 172 -0.83 16.75 33.50
C ARG A 172 -2.16 15.99 33.38
N ASP A 173 -2.08 14.68 33.33
CA ASP A 173 -3.26 13.80 33.30
C ASP A 173 -4.27 14.23 32.22
N PHE A 174 -3.79 14.41 31.00
CA PHE A 174 -4.62 14.86 29.88
C PHE A 174 -5.68 13.81 29.55
N TYR A 175 -6.87 14.28 29.21
CA TYR A 175 -7.97 13.47 28.72
C TYR A 175 -8.60 14.17 27.52
N ILE A 176 -8.59 13.51 26.37
CA ILE A 176 -9.13 14.00 25.10
C ILE A 176 -10.64 13.70 25.05
N ASP A 177 -11.45 14.68 24.67
CA ASP A 177 -12.87 14.51 24.37
C ASP A 177 -13.23 15.46 23.22
N LEU A 178 -12.99 14.99 21.99
CA LEU A 178 -13.12 15.78 20.76
C LEU A 178 -14.10 15.11 19.81
N GLN A 179 -14.88 15.91 19.10
CA GLN A 179 -15.75 15.48 18.03
C GLN A 179 -15.50 16.31 16.79
N ILE A 180 -15.43 15.62 15.64
CA ILE A 180 -15.34 16.24 14.33
C ILE A 180 -16.56 15.82 13.52
N ASP A 181 -17.31 16.81 13.03
CA ASP A 181 -18.42 16.58 12.10
C ASP A 181 -17.92 16.99 10.70
N ALA A 182 -17.81 16.00 9.82
CA ALA A 182 -17.21 16.14 8.49
C ALA A 182 -18.29 16.17 7.40
N ASN A 183 -18.10 17.02 6.40
CA ASN A 183 -18.91 17.07 5.19
C ASN A 183 -18.00 17.02 3.97
N LYS A 184 -17.95 15.87 3.31
CA LYS A 184 -17.15 15.60 2.11
C LYS A 184 -15.65 15.84 2.32
N MET A 185 -15.17 15.60 3.53
CA MET A 185 -13.76 15.82 3.87
C MET A 185 -12.89 14.66 3.41
N LEU A 186 -11.65 14.97 3.09
CA LEU A 186 -10.58 14.00 2.83
C LEU A 186 -10.21 13.34 4.17
N VAL A 187 -10.49 12.05 4.32
CA VAL A 187 -10.30 11.30 5.57
C VAL A 187 -9.19 10.24 5.48
N LEU A 188 -8.65 10.02 4.29
CA LEU A 188 -7.51 9.14 4.05
C LEU A 188 -6.79 9.61 2.78
N ASN A 189 -5.45 9.63 2.81
CA ASN A 189 -4.64 9.97 1.64
C ASN A 189 -3.27 9.28 1.73
N THR A 190 -3.28 7.95 1.79
CA THR A 190 -2.07 7.14 1.95
C THR A 190 -1.74 6.40 0.65
N GLY A 191 -0.46 6.19 0.41
CA GLY A 191 0.04 5.47 -0.76
C GLY A 191 0.37 4.01 -0.48
N PRO A 192 0.66 3.24 -1.54
CA PRO A 192 1.00 1.81 -1.40
C PRO A 192 2.36 1.53 -0.75
N ASP A 193 3.22 2.54 -0.65
CA ASP A 193 4.58 2.40 -0.09
C ASP A 193 4.61 2.20 1.43
N ARG A 194 3.47 2.36 2.08
CA ARG A 194 3.32 2.09 3.51
C ARG A 194 2.93 0.63 3.71
N GLU A 195 3.50 0.00 4.72
CA GLU A 195 3.15 -1.39 5.11
C GLU A 195 1.81 -1.44 5.86
N ASP A 196 0.84 -0.65 5.43
CA ASP A 196 -0.50 -0.62 6.02
C ASP A 196 -1.39 -1.69 5.37
N ALA A 197 -2.37 -2.16 6.12
CA ALA A 197 -3.34 -3.16 5.64
C ALA A 197 -4.29 -2.59 4.56
N TYR A 198 -4.21 -1.30 4.29
CA TYR A 198 -5.04 -0.61 3.30
C TYR A 198 -4.40 0.74 2.94
N TYR A 199 -4.73 1.24 1.77
CA TYR A 199 -4.28 2.56 1.32
C TYR A 199 -5.27 3.15 0.31
N GLY A 200 -5.13 4.43 0.02
CA GLY A 200 -5.96 5.11 -0.97
C GLY A 200 -6.25 6.56 -0.66
N THR A 201 -7.24 7.08 -1.36
CA THR A 201 -7.77 8.44 -1.15
C THR A 201 -9.26 8.31 -0.82
N ALA A 202 -9.66 8.67 0.39
CA ALA A 202 -11.06 8.55 0.79
C ALA A 202 -11.63 9.88 1.24
N TYR A 203 -12.79 10.19 0.71
CA TYR A 203 -13.63 11.33 1.12
C TYR A 203 -14.84 10.78 1.87
N ALA A 204 -15.22 11.44 2.96
CA ALA A 204 -16.36 10.99 3.77
C ALA A 204 -17.13 12.14 4.39
N SER A 205 -18.40 11.86 4.69
CA SER A 205 -19.26 12.68 5.53
C SER A 205 -19.71 11.87 6.74
N GLY A 206 -19.78 12.52 7.91
CA GLY A 206 -20.17 11.85 9.12
C GLY A 206 -19.54 12.45 10.36
N SER A 207 -19.45 11.65 11.42
CA SER A 207 -18.88 12.10 12.69
C SER A 207 -17.72 11.20 13.14
N LEU A 208 -16.72 11.85 13.73
CA LEU A 208 -15.57 11.21 14.34
C LEU A 208 -15.47 11.68 15.79
N LYS A 209 -15.27 10.76 16.72
CA LYS A 209 -15.15 11.07 18.14
C LYS A 209 -13.87 10.45 18.71
N LEU A 210 -13.08 11.28 19.38
CA LEU A 210 -11.83 10.87 20.02
C LEU A 210 -11.98 11.02 21.53
N GLN A 211 -11.85 9.93 22.27
CA GLN A 211 -12.03 9.93 23.73
C GLN A 211 -10.96 9.09 24.44
N GLY A 212 -10.38 9.66 25.49
CA GLY A 212 -9.46 8.93 26.35
C GLY A 212 -8.19 9.71 26.70
N PRO A 213 -7.36 9.15 27.56
CA PRO A 213 -6.02 9.71 27.79
C PRO A 213 -5.12 9.50 26.56
N PRO A 214 -4.07 10.33 26.36
CA PRO A 214 -3.18 10.17 25.20
C PRO A 214 -2.54 8.78 25.04
N SER A 215 -2.41 8.05 26.15
CA SER A 215 -1.89 6.67 26.16
C SER A 215 -2.94 5.61 25.79
N ALA A 216 -4.24 5.97 25.67
CA ALA A 216 -5.33 5.03 25.37
C ALA A 216 -6.51 5.77 24.75
N VAL A 217 -6.33 6.27 23.54
CA VAL A 217 -7.37 7.02 22.82
C VAL A 217 -8.28 6.05 22.06
N ASN A 218 -9.58 6.19 22.29
CA ASN A 218 -10.62 5.49 21.52
C ASN A 218 -11.12 6.44 20.42
N VAL A 219 -11.06 6.00 19.18
CA VAL A 219 -11.54 6.72 18.00
C VAL A 219 -12.78 5.99 17.49
N TYR A 220 -13.91 6.65 17.53
CA TYR A 220 -15.19 6.17 17.00
C TYR A 220 -15.54 6.98 15.77
N ALA A 221 -15.84 6.32 14.67
CA ALA A 221 -16.30 6.99 13.46
C ALA A 221 -17.62 6.38 12.98
N ALA A 222 -18.54 7.23 12.56
CA ALA A 222 -19.73 6.82 11.82
C ALA A 222 -19.75 7.68 10.56
N VAL A 223 -19.34 7.08 9.45
CA VAL A 223 -19.04 7.82 8.22
C VAL A 223 -19.66 7.16 6.99
N LYS A 224 -20.00 7.99 6.03
CA LYS A 224 -20.49 7.58 4.72
C LYS A 224 -19.47 8.00 3.67
N SER A 225 -19.12 7.09 2.76
CA SER A 225 -18.19 7.38 1.68
C SER A 225 -18.78 8.37 0.68
N GLU A 226 -17.92 9.21 0.13
CA GLU A 226 -18.26 10.22 -0.85
C GLU A 226 -17.61 9.93 -2.20
N LYS A 227 -18.06 10.63 -3.22
CA LYS A 227 -17.57 10.51 -4.59
C LYS A 227 -16.04 10.69 -4.66
N ASP A 228 -15.42 9.99 -5.59
CA ASP A 228 -13.96 9.97 -5.85
C ASP A 228 -13.15 9.34 -4.70
N THR A 229 -13.81 8.56 -3.86
CA THR A 229 -13.15 7.66 -2.92
C THR A 229 -12.60 6.45 -3.66
N GLU A 230 -11.31 6.15 -3.44
CA GLU A 230 -10.63 4.94 -3.90
C GLU A 230 -9.94 4.29 -2.70
N PHE A 231 -10.33 3.06 -2.40
CA PHE A 231 -9.86 2.33 -1.23
C PHE A 231 -9.31 0.98 -1.65
N ASN A 232 -8.05 0.72 -1.35
CA ASN A 232 -7.32 -0.46 -1.78
C ASN A 232 -7.00 -1.34 -0.57
N ILE A 233 -7.30 -2.63 -0.69
CA ILE A 233 -7.04 -3.66 0.32
C ILE A 233 -6.11 -4.71 -0.29
N PRO A 234 -4.78 -4.63 -0.06
CA PRO A 234 -3.84 -5.64 -0.53
C PRO A 234 -3.91 -6.89 0.35
N ILE A 235 -4.18 -8.03 -0.25
CA ILE A 235 -4.29 -9.33 0.45
C ILE A 235 -3.10 -10.22 0.13
N GLY A 236 -2.51 -10.06 -1.05
CA GLY A 236 -1.46 -10.93 -1.57
C GLY A 236 -0.10 -10.84 -0.89
N GLY A 237 0.13 -9.85 -0.04
CA GLY A 237 1.40 -9.72 0.71
C GLY A 237 1.49 -10.60 1.95
N ALA A 238 0.38 -11.22 2.37
CA ALA A 238 0.32 -12.01 3.60
C ALA A 238 0.86 -13.43 3.46
N THR A 239 1.25 -13.85 2.26
CA THR A 239 1.82 -15.20 2.04
C THR A 239 3.34 -15.27 2.23
N GLU A 240 4.03 -14.17 2.43
CA GLU A 240 5.28 -14.28 3.17
C GLU A 240 4.89 -14.64 4.62
N VAL A 241 5.00 -15.91 4.93
CA VAL A 241 4.98 -16.39 6.31
C VAL A 241 5.94 -15.48 7.06
N LYS A 242 5.41 -14.56 7.86
CA LYS A 242 6.21 -14.00 8.95
C LYS A 242 6.61 -15.22 9.77
N GLN A 243 7.77 -15.77 9.47
CA GLN A 243 8.40 -16.67 10.41
C GLN A 243 8.38 -15.90 11.72
N SER A 244 7.49 -16.32 12.60
CA SER A 244 7.52 -15.86 13.97
C SER A 244 8.93 -16.18 14.45
N GLY A 245 9.78 -15.17 14.40
CA GLY A 245 11.16 -15.30 14.79
C GLY A 245 11.23 -15.54 16.28
N TYR A 246 11.34 -16.80 16.66
CA TYR A 246 11.69 -17.18 18.03
C TYR A 246 13.18 -16.89 18.33
N VAL A 247 13.72 -15.86 17.71
CA VAL A 247 15.06 -15.39 18.04
C VAL A 247 14.99 -13.90 18.32
N ASN A 248 14.77 -13.56 19.57
CA ASN A 248 14.96 -12.20 20.06
C ASN A 248 16.47 -11.91 20.10
N PHE A 249 16.98 -11.19 19.12
CA PHE A 249 18.30 -10.60 19.22
C PHE A 249 18.23 -9.45 20.23
N VAL A 250 18.65 -9.69 21.47
CA VAL A 250 18.81 -8.63 22.46
C VAL A 250 20.06 -7.84 22.04
N ALA A 251 19.87 -6.68 21.45
CA ALA A 251 20.97 -5.75 21.20
C ALA A 251 21.56 -5.31 22.56
N PRO A 252 22.89 -5.26 22.71
CA PRO A 252 23.49 -4.76 23.96
C PRO A 252 23.09 -3.30 24.17
N GLN A 253 22.66 -3.00 25.39
CA GLN A 253 22.31 -1.64 25.78
C GLN A 253 23.58 -0.78 25.81
N THR A 254 23.80 -0.02 24.76
CA THR A 254 24.76 1.07 24.80
C THR A 254 24.05 2.31 25.34
N ASN A 255 24.48 2.75 26.51
CA ASN A 255 24.06 4.01 27.09
C ASN A 255 24.57 5.18 26.23
N ALA A 256 23.85 5.52 25.21
CA ALA A 256 24.05 6.78 24.51
C ALA A 256 22.75 7.58 24.64
N GLN A 257 22.82 8.64 25.44
CA GLN A 257 21.76 9.65 25.48
C GLN A 257 21.76 10.45 24.19
N ASN A 258 21.37 9.80 23.11
CA ASN A 258 20.92 10.48 21.92
C ASN A 258 19.40 10.38 21.93
N LEU A 259 18.76 11.49 22.25
CA LEU A 259 17.35 11.71 21.94
C LEU A 259 17.21 11.70 20.41
N GLN A 260 17.32 10.54 19.79
CA GLN A 260 16.76 10.36 18.48
C GLN A 260 15.26 10.30 18.67
N ILE A 261 14.61 11.38 18.31
CA ILE A 261 13.19 11.34 17.99
C ILE A 261 13.12 10.50 16.71
N VAL A 262 13.04 9.21 16.87
CA VAL A 262 12.74 8.28 15.76
C VAL A 262 11.39 8.72 15.22
N GLY A 263 11.34 9.01 13.94
CA GLY A 263 10.07 9.26 13.27
C GLY A 263 9.13 8.11 13.62
N THR A 264 8.09 8.44 14.31
CA THR A 264 7.12 7.46 14.78
C THR A 264 6.34 6.96 13.59
N ASN A 265 6.71 5.81 13.05
CA ASN A 265 5.69 4.95 12.48
C ASN A 265 4.60 4.88 13.54
N PHE A 266 3.40 5.30 13.21
CA PHE A 266 2.28 5.25 14.14
C PHE A 266 2.00 3.78 14.41
N ASN A 267 2.74 3.25 15.37
CA ASN A 267 2.53 1.89 15.82
C ASN A 267 1.25 1.94 16.64
N ILE A 268 0.17 1.47 16.05
CA ILE A 268 -1.12 1.33 16.72
C ILE A 268 -1.00 0.46 17.98
N ASP A 269 0.13 -0.21 18.15
CA ASP A 269 0.53 -0.90 19.38
C ASP A 269 0.63 0.01 20.61
N GLU A 270 0.64 1.34 20.45
CA GLU A 270 0.83 2.29 21.56
C GLU A 270 -0.46 2.96 22.07
N GLY A 271 -1.58 2.25 22.08
CA GLY A 271 -2.74 2.66 22.87
C GLY A 271 -3.87 3.39 22.12
N VAL A 272 -3.94 3.29 20.79
CA VAL A 272 -5.08 3.81 20.03
C VAL A 272 -6.01 2.66 19.64
N SER A 273 -7.30 2.79 19.96
CA SER A 273 -8.35 1.85 19.52
C SER A 273 -9.21 2.54 18.46
N LEU A 274 -9.45 1.85 17.35
CA LEU A 274 -10.33 2.35 16.28
C LEU A 274 -11.61 1.50 16.23
N ASN A 275 -12.75 2.16 16.07
CA ASN A 275 -14.04 1.51 15.84
C ASN A 275 -14.83 2.36 14.84
N PHE A 276 -14.89 1.89 13.60
CA PHE A 276 -15.44 2.65 12.47
C PHE A 276 -16.68 1.94 11.91
N ASP A 277 -17.81 2.59 11.91
CA ASP A 277 -19.02 2.22 11.19
C ASP A 277 -19.02 2.95 9.84
N MET A 278 -18.81 2.22 8.76
CA MET A 278 -18.67 2.79 7.42
C MET A 278 -19.85 2.41 6.53
N ASP A 279 -20.59 3.39 6.07
CA ASP A 279 -21.60 3.25 5.01
C ASP A 279 -20.91 3.48 3.67
N ILE A 280 -20.47 2.39 3.04
CA ILE A 280 -19.82 2.44 1.73
C ILE A 280 -20.90 2.51 0.65
N THR A 281 -20.78 3.47 -0.24
CA THR A 281 -21.74 3.71 -1.33
C THR A 281 -21.09 3.42 -2.69
N GLN A 282 -21.93 3.33 -3.72
CA GLN A 282 -21.45 3.15 -5.11
C GLN A 282 -20.59 4.33 -5.64
N ASP A 283 -20.50 5.42 -4.90
CA ASP A 283 -19.57 6.51 -5.22
C ASP A 283 -18.10 6.15 -4.95
N ALA A 284 -17.86 5.15 -4.09
CA ALA A 284 -16.52 4.68 -3.74
C ALA A 284 -16.10 3.51 -4.65
N LEU A 285 -14.86 3.55 -5.10
CA LEU A 285 -14.20 2.42 -5.74
C LEU A 285 -13.45 1.64 -4.66
N VAL A 286 -13.82 0.37 -4.49
CA VAL A 286 -13.13 -0.55 -3.57
C VAL A 286 -12.35 -1.55 -4.42
N SER A 287 -11.06 -1.66 -4.17
CA SER A 287 -10.16 -2.57 -4.88
C SER A 287 -9.58 -3.59 -3.91
N ILE A 288 -9.84 -4.86 -4.15
CA ILE A 288 -9.23 -5.98 -3.40
C ILE A 288 -8.11 -6.55 -4.28
N ILE A 289 -6.88 -6.36 -3.85
CA ILE A 289 -5.68 -6.78 -4.60
C ILE A 289 -5.29 -8.17 -4.11
N LEU A 290 -5.68 -9.18 -4.89
CA LEU A 290 -5.49 -10.60 -4.52
C LEU A 290 -4.03 -11.03 -4.68
N ASN A 291 -3.34 -10.48 -5.68
CA ASN A 291 -1.94 -10.78 -5.92
C ASN A 291 -1.29 -9.64 -6.72
N GLU A 292 -0.42 -8.90 -6.08
CA GLU A 292 0.27 -7.75 -6.69
C GLU A 292 1.21 -8.17 -7.83
N SER A 293 1.90 -9.30 -7.66
CA SER A 293 2.89 -9.73 -8.64
C SER A 293 2.26 -10.17 -9.96
N THR A 294 1.07 -10.77 -9.91
CA THR A 294 0.33 -11.18 -11.11
C THR A 294 -0.66 -10.11 -11.58
N GLY A 295 -1.04 -9.17 -10.70
CA GLY A 295 -2.05 -8.16 -10.99
C GLY A 295 -3.49 -8.67 -10.90
N ASN A 296 -3.72 -9.79 -10.20
CA ASN A 296 -5.06 -10.29 -9.93
C ASN A 296 -5.76 -9.36 -8.93
N GLN A 297 -6.87 -8.77 -9.35
CA GLN A 297 -7.52 -7.70 -8.59
C GLN A 297 -9.02 -7.65 -8.89
N LEU A 298 -9.79 -7.40 -7.84
CA LEU A 298 -11.23 -7.16 -7.93
C LEU A 298 -11.49 -5.68 -7.66
N ASP A 299 -11.93 -4.95 -8.67
CA ASP A 299 -12.37 -3.57 -8.55
C ASP A 299 -13.90 -3.55 -8.55
N GLY A 300 -14.50 -2.88 -7.57
CA GLY A 300 -15.94 -2.84 -7.49
C GLY A 300 -16.48 -1.53 -6.95
N ARG A 301 -17.65 -1.15 -7.46
CA ARG A 301 -18.52 -0.12 -6.90
C ARG A 301 -19.79 -0.79 -6.41
N GLY A 302 -20.22 -0.43 -5.21
CA GLY A 302 -21.37 -1.08 -4.62
C GLY A 302 -21.76 -0.46 -3.28
N ASN A 303 -22.44 -1.24 -2.45
CA ASN A 303 -22.98 -0.74 -1.20
C ASN A 303 -22.67 -1.73 -0.08
N GLY A 304 -22.33 -1.20 1.10
CA GLY A 304 -22.11 -2.04 2.25
C GLY A 304 -22.03 -1.28 3.56
N LEU A 305 -22.54 -1.88 4.61
CA LEU A 305 -22.31 -1.40 5.98
C LEU A 305 -21.21 -2.25 6.58
N ILE A 306 -20.03 -1.65 6.74
CA ILE A 306 -18.83 -2.34 7.22
C ILE A 306 -18.41 -1.73 8.55
N ASN A 307 -18.29 -2.56 9.56
CA ASN A 307 -17.68 -2.18 10.83
C ASN A 307 -16.22 -2.64 10.84
N MET A 308 -15.32 -1.73 11.16
CA MET A 308 -13.88 -1.97 11.28
C MET A 308 -13.45 -1.71 12.73
N LYS A 309 -12.75 -2.66 13.33
CA LYS A 309 -12.18 -2.52 14.68
C LYS A 309 -10.69 -2.85 14.66
N LEU A 310 -9.93 -1.99 15.31
CA LEU A 310 -8.51 -2.22 15.52
C LEU A 310 -8.18 -1.82 16.96
N ARG A 311 -7.63 -2.75 17.73
CA ARG A 311 -7.24 -2.52 19.13
C ARG A 311 -5.74 -2.71 19.29
N PRO A 312 -5.13 -2.07 20.30
CA PRO A 312 -3.70 -2.26 20.56
C PRO A 312 -3.33 -3.73 20.69
N ASN A 313 -2.30 -4.14 19.99
CA ASN A 313 -1.77 -5.52 19.98
C ASN A 313 -2.79 -6.58 19.53
N GLN A 314 -3.79 -6.18 18.74
CA GLN A 314 -4.78 -7.11 18.16
C GLN A 314 -4.83 -6.90 16.64
N ASP A 315 -5.18 -7.96 15.94
CA ASP A 315 -5.35 -7.90 14.50
C ASP A 315 -6.58 -7.06 14.12
N LEU A 316 -6.57 -6.54 12.92
CA LEU A 316 -7.70 -5.82 12.34
C LEU A 316 -8.91 -6.76 12.23
N GLU A 317 -10.06 -6.31 12.71
CA GLU A 317 -11.34 -7.00 12.56
C GLU A 317 -12.24 -6.22 11.61
N LEU A 318 -12.81 -6.92 10.64
CA LEU A 318 -13.86 -6.40 9.76
C LEU A 318 -15.13 -7.21 9.94
N SER A 319 -16.28 -6.57 9.91
CA SER A 319 -17.57 -7.26 9.87
C SER A 319 -18.57 -6.49 9.01
N GLY A 320 -19.39 -7.24 8.27
CA GLY A 320 -20.36 -6.67 7.36
C GLY A 320 -20.37 -7.34 6.01
N VAL A 321 -21.24 -6.85 5.13
CA VAL A 321 -21.39 -7.35 3.77
C VAL A 321 -21.30 -6.19 2.80
N TYR A 322 -20.45 -6.34 1.79
CA TYR A 322 -20.32 -5.43 0.65
C TYR A 322 -20.94 -6.11 -0.56
N THR A 323 -21.93 -5.47 -1.17
CA THR A 323 -22.62 -5.96 -2.35
C THR A 323 -22.17 -5.13 -3.56
N ILE A 324 -21.67 -5.81 -4.59
CA ILE A 324 -21.15 -5.17 -5.80
C ILE A 324 -22.32 -4.87 -6.76
N ASP A 325 -22.43 -3.62 -7.18
CA ASP A 325 -23.36 -3.17 -8.21
C ASP A 325 -22.73 -3.22 -9.60
N GLU A 326 -21.44 -2.87 -9.71
CA GLU A 326 -20.65 -2.97 -10.92
C GLU A 326 -19.19 -3.22 -10.53
N GLY A 327 -18.50 -4.05 -11.30
CA GLY A 327 -17.10 -4.34 -10.99
C GLY A 327 -16.40 -5.03 -12.13
N ILE A 328 -15.09 -5.10 -12.00
CA ILE A 328 -14.19 -5.80 -12.92
C ILE A 328 -13.26 -6.68 -12.11
N TYR A 329 -13.26 -7.96 -12.41
CA TYR A 329 -12.26 -8.88 -11.91
C TYR A 329 -11.16 -9.01 -12.97
N ARG A 330 -9.96 -8.56 -12.66
CA ARG A 330 -8.78 -8.72 -13.51
C ARG A 330 -8.19 -10.09 -13.22
N PHE A 331 -8.43 -11.01 -14.15
CA PHE A 331 -7.93 -12.37 -14.06
C PHE A 331 -6.65 -12.47 -14.88
N ASN A 332 -5.54 -12.75 -14.21
CA ASN A 332 -4.25 -12.95 -14.84
C ASN A 332 -3.74 -14.34 -14.46
N LEU A 333 -3.57 -15.19 -15.44
CA LEU A 333 -3.03 -16.54 -15.24
C LEU A 333 -1.51 -16.52 -15.48
N GLU A 334 -0.78 -16.10 -14.44
CA GLU A 334 0.69 -16.18 -14.34
C GLU A 334 1.45 -15.71 -15.60
N GLY A 335 0.99 -14.62 -16.20
CA GLY A 335 1.61 -14.03 -17.38
C GLY A 335 1.22 -14.66 -18.72
N LEU A 336 0.46 -15.75 -18.72
CA LEU A 336 -0.04 -16.37 -19.96
C LEU A 336 -1.06 -15.48 -20.67
N PHE A 337 -2.02 -14.98 -19.93
CA PHE A 337 -2.99 -14.01 -20.42
C PHE A 337 -3.59 -13.22 -19.27
N ALA A 338 -4.00 -12.01 -19.57
CA ALA A 338 -4.77 -11.16 -18.65
C ALA A 338 -6.11 -10.81 -19.30
N LYS A 339 -7.19 -11.07 -18.61
CA LYS A 339 -8.56 -10.80 -19.10
C LYS A 339 -9.39 -10.11 -18.01
N ASN A 340 -10.21 -9.17 -18.43
CA ASN A 340 -11.13 -8.45 -17.55
C ASN A 340 -12.50 -9.11 -17.62
N PHE A 341 -12.95 -9.65 -16.50
CA PHE A 341 -14.29 -10.20 -16.34
C PHE A 341 -15.19 -9.15 -15.71
N GLU A 342 -16.35 -8.88 -16.28
CA GLU A 342 -17.36 -8.00 -15.70
C GLU A 342 -18.09 -8.72 -14.58
N VAL A 343 -18.02 -8.19 -13.35
CA VAL A 343 -18.69 -8.80 -12.19
C VAL A 343 -20.20 -8.56 -12.30
N GLU A 344 -20.98 -9.62 -12.15
CA GLU A 344 -22.43 -9.53 -12.12
C GLU A 344 -22.92 -8.78 -10.89
N ARG A 345 -23.94 -7.96 -11.09
CA ARG A 345 -24.59 -7.22 -10.01
C ARG A 345 -25.13 -8.18 -8.93
N GLY A 346 -24.88 -7.87 -7.67
CA GLY A 346 -25.35 -8.65 -6.54
C GLY A 346 -24.29 -9.60 -5.98
N GLY A 347 -23.12 -9.67 -6.59
CA GLY A 347 -21.98 -10.38 -6.01
C GLY A 347 -21.62 -9.80 -4.64
N THR A 348 -21.18 -10.64 -3.70
CA THR A 348 -20.92 -10.20 -2.33
C THR A 348 -19.53 -10.57 -1.83
N VAL A 349 -18.99 -9.67 -1.00
CA VAL A 349 -17.84 -9.93 -0.13
C VAL A 349 -18.32 -9.73 1.31
N SER A 350 -18.16 -10.73 2.17
CA SER A 350 -18.62 -10.65 3.55
C SER A 350 -17.49 -10.96 4.54
N TRP A 351 -17.41 -10.15 5.58
CA TRP A 351 -16.41 -10.27 6.64
C TRP A 351 -17.06 -10.60 7.97
N ASN A 352 -16.39 -11.43 8.78
CA ASN A 352 -16.82 -11.79 10.13
C ASN A 352 -15.61 -11.98 11.05
N GLY A 353 -14.73 -10.98 11.09
CA GLY A 353 -13.51 -10.95 11.90
C GLY A 353 -12.29 -10.64 11.07
N ASP A 354 -11.39 -11.58 10.92
CA ASP A 354 -10.14 -11.43 10.15
C ASP A 354 -10.43 -11.07 8.68
N PRO A 355 -9.90 -9.95 8.17
CA PRO A 355 -10.10 -9.53 6.78
C PRO A 355 -9.72 -10.59 5.73
N TYR A 356 -8.71 -11.41 6.03
CA TYR A 356 -8.20 -12.43 5.11
C TYR A 356 -9.14 -13.64 5.00
N THR A 357 -10.05 -13.84 5.96
CA THR A 357 -11.05 -14.91 5.94
C THR A 357 -12.40 -14.45 5.37
N ALA A 358 -12.43 -13.33 4.67
CA ALA A 358 -13.61 -12.84 3.97
C ALA A 358 -14.19 -13.94 3.06
N ARG A 359 -15.50 -14.00 2.96
CA ARG A 359 -16.18 -14.94 2.07
C ARG A 359 -16.63 -14.22 0.81
N LEU A 360 -16.30 -14.82 -0.32
CA LEU A 360 -16.67 -14.37 -1.65
C LEU A 360 -17.88 -15.17 -2.15
N ASP A 361 -18.79 -14.51 -2.83
CA ASP A 361 -19.84 -15.12 -3.64
C ASP A 361 -20.06 -14.22 -4.85
N LEU A 362 -19.28 -14.48 -5.91
CA LEU A 362 -19.18 -13.62 -7.07
C LEU A 362 -19.36 -14.44 -8.34
N THR A 363 -20.07 -13.88 -9.31
CA THR A 363 -20.05 -14.35 -10.69
C THR A 363 -19.54 -13.21 -11.57
N ALA A 364 -18.62 -13.53 -12.47
CA ALA A 364 -18.10 -12.54 -13.42
C ALA A 364 -18.10 -13.13 -14.83
N ILE A 365 -18.28 -12.29 -15.84
CA ILE A 365 -18.50 -12.72 -17.24
C ILE A 365 -17.43 -12.09 -18.14
N TYR A 366 -16.78 -12.93 -18.94
CA TYR A 366 -15.96 -12.50 -20.06
C TYR A 366 -16.69 -12.81 -21.36
N ARG A 367 -16.91 -11.80 -22.19
CA ARG A 367 -17.63 -11.94 -23.44
C ARG A 367 -16.66 -11.92 -24.62
N THR A 368 -16.78 -12.93 -25.49
CA THR A 368 -15.96 -13.05 -26.69
C THR A 368 -16.79 -13.58 -27.86
N LYS A 369 -16.12 -13.90 -28.96
CA LYS A 369 -16.74 -14.57 -30.11
C LYS A 369 -15.83 -15.72 -30.56
N ALA A 370 -16.42 -16.88 -30.84
CA ALA A 370 -15.66 -18.03 -31.34
C ALA A 370 -16.52 -18.87 -32.24
N ASN A 371 -15.91 -19.67 -33.10
CA ASN A 371 -16.60 -20.59 -34.00
C ASN A 371 -16.89 -21.91 -33.26
N PRO A 372 -18.16 -22.25 -32.98
CA PRO A 372 -18.49 -23.49 -32.30
C PRO A 372 -18.29 -24.75 -33.15
N GLY A 373 -18.10 -24.60 -34.47
CA GLY A 373 -17.90 -25.71 -35.39
C GLY A 373 -16.75 -26.64 -35.02
N LEU A 374 -15.68 -26.06 -34.45
CA LEU A 374 -14.54 -26.87 -33.92
C LEU A 374 -14.96 -27.82 -32.79
N LEU A 375 -15.93 -27.42 -31.98
CA LEU A 375 -16.45 -28.22 -30.88
C LEU A 375 -17.57 -29.18 -31.32
N THR A 376 -18.37 -28.77 -32.32
CA THR A 376 -19.53 -29.55 -32.79
C THR A 376 -19.21 -30.48 -33.96
N GLY A 377 -18.11 -30.24 -34.68
CA GLY A 377 -17.76 -30.94 -35.92
C GLY A 377 -18.44 -30.38 -37.17
N GLU A 378 -19.06 -29.21 -37.09
CA GLU A 378 -19.76 -28.60 -38.22
C GLU A 378 -18.81 -27.70 -39.03
N SER A 379 -18.58 -28.07 -40.31
CA SER A 379 -17.57 -27.43 -41.19
C SER A 379 -17.92 -25.99 -41.64
N ALA A 380 -19.10 -25.48 -41.40
CA ALA A 380 -19.55 -24.18 -41.93
C ALA A 380 -20.14 -23.26 -40.85
N SER A 381 -19.68 -23.38 -39.64
CA SER A 381 -20.17 -22.55 -38.54
C SER A 381 -19.47 -21.18 -38.54
N SER A 382 -20.22 -20.11 -38.30
CA SER A 382 -19.67 -18.76 -38.16
C SER A 382 -19.40 -18.43 -36.69
N ALA A 383 -18.47 -17.50 -36.43
CA ALA A 383 -18.20 -17.03 -35.08
C ALA A 383 -19.46 -16.47 -34.43
N THR A 384 -19.79 -16.96 -33.25
CA THR A 384 -20.98 -16.56 -32.49
C THR A 384 -20.55 -16.02 -31.10
N PRO A 385 -21.37 -15.18 -30.45
CA PRO A 385 -21.07 -14.73 -29.08
C PRO A 385 -20.94 -15.90 -28.11
N VAL A 386 -19.93 -15.82 -27.28
CA VAL A 386 -19.61 -16.79 -26.21
C VAL A 386 -19.47 -16.03 -24.92
N ASP A 387 -20.22 -16.41 -23.92
CA ASP A 387 -20.14 -15.88 -22.57
C ASP A 387 -19.43 -16.92 -21.68
N ILE A 388 -18.29 -16.52 -21.11
CA ILE A 388 -17.53 -17.33 -20.17
C ILE A 388 -17.84 -16.81 -18.76
N TYR A 389 -18.48 -17.62 -17.97
CA TYR A 389 -18.81 -17.33 -16.58
C TYR A 389 -17.70 -17.85 -15.69
N LEU A 390 -17.24 -16.98 -14.78
CA LEU A 390 -16.30 -17.27 -13.73
C LEU A 390 -17.02 -17.14 -12.40
N SER A 391 -17.21 -18.22 -11.68
CA SER A 391 -17.79 -18.21 -10.33
C SER A 391 -16.67 -18.33 -9.31
N ILE A 392 -16.65 -17.41 -8.35
CA ILE A 392 -15.65 -17.34 -7.27
C ILE A 392 -16.40 -17.42 -5.94
N GLN A 393 -16.22 -18.50 -5.20
CA GLN A 393 -16.95 -18.77 -3.96
C GLN A 393 -16.01 -19.21 -2.84
N GLY A 394 -16.43 -18.97 -1.59
CA GLY A 394 -15.69 -19.43 -0.41
C GLY A 394 -14.74 -18.38 0.15
N GLU A 395 -13.71 -18.82 0.85
CA GLU A 395 -12.79 -17.90 1.53
C GLU A 395 -11.85 -17.21 0.55
N LEU A 396 -11.61 -15.93 0.79
CA LEU A 396 -10.78 -15.04 -0.04
C LEU A 396 -9.35 -15.57 -0.25
N THR A 397 -8.77 -16.20 0.78
CA THR A 397 -7.41 -16.77 0.71
C THR A 397 -7.35 -18.12 0.00
N ASN A 398 -8.49 -18.82 -0.14
CA ASN A 398 -8.58 -20.10 -0.81
C ASN A 398 -9.92 -20.24 -1.53
N PRO A 399 -10.19 -19.39 -2.53
CA PRO A 399 -11.50 -19.41 -3.19
C PRO A 399 -11.66 -20.63 -4.08
N GLN A 400 -12.88 -21.14 -4.13
CA GLN A 400 -13.29 -22.14 -5.10
C GLN A 400 -13.64 -21.42 -6.41
N ILE A 401 -12.87 -21.71 -7.44
CA ILE A 401 -13.05 -21.12 -8.77
C ILE A 401 -13.64 -22.17 -9.70
N SER A 402 -14.75 -21.85 -10.36
CA SER A 402 -15.35 -22.70 -11.37
C SER A 402 -15.74 -21.86 -12.59
N PHE A 403 -15.76 -22.51 -13.73
CA PHE A 403 -16.11 -21.88 -15.00
C PHE A 403 -17.34 -22.53 -15.62
N ASN A 404 -18.03 -21.74 -16.43
CA ASN A 404 -19.09 -22.24 -17.31
C ASN A 404 -19.03 -21.47 -18.63
N ILE A 405 -19.52 -22.10 -19.71
CA ILE A 405 -19.56 -21.49 -21.05
C ILE A 405 -21.00 -21.51 -21.53
N ASP A 406 -21.49 -20.38 -22.03
CA ASP A 406 -22.76 -20.28 -22.67
C ASP A 406 -22.61 -19.62 -24.04
N LEU A 407 -23.41 -20.06 -24.99
CA LEU A 407 -23.51 -19.49 -26.33
C LEU A 407 -24.93 -18.95 -26.52
N PRO A 408 -25.20 -17.73 -26.07
CA PRO A 408 -26.57 -17.22 -25.94
C PRO A 408 -27.32 -17.04 -27.30
N ARG A 409 -26.58 -17.04 -28.40
CA ARG A 409 -27.17 -16.88 -29.74
C ARG A 409 -27.02 -18.14 -30.63
N ALA A 410 -26.50 -19.24 -30.09
CA ALA A 410 -26.40 -20.49 -30.84
C ALA A 410 -27.78 -21.16 -30.99
N ALA A 411 -27.99 -21.90 -32.09
CA ALA A 411 -29.20 -22.68 -32.31
C ALA A 411 -29.33 -23.74 -31.17
N SER A 412 -30.56 -24.09 -30.81
CA SER A 412 -30.83 -25.05 -29.73
C SER A 412 -30.15 -26.41 -29.96
N SER A 413 -30.03 -26.84 -31.22
CA SER A 413 -29.31 -28.06 -31.59
C SER A 413 -27.81 -27.95 -31.24
N THR A 414 -27.19 -26.81 -31.58
CA THR A 414 -25.79 -26.52 -31.28
C THR A 414 -25.55 -26.44 -29.76
N GLN A 415 -26.46 -25.77 -29.05
CA GLN A 415 -26.41 -25.70 -27.56
C GLN A 415 -26.47 -27.10 -26.94
N ALA A 416 -27.33 -27.98 -27.42
CA ALA A 416 -27.44 -29.34 -26.91
C ALA A 416 -26.17 -30.17 -27.14
N ILE A 417 -25.52 -30.02 -28.30
CA ILE A 417 -24.23 -30.68 -28.59
C ILE A 417 -23.15 -30.16 -27.65
N ILE A 418 -23.07 -28.85 -27.48
CA ILE A 418 -22.09 -28.20 -26.63
C ILE A 418 -22.28 -28.63 -25.16
N ALA A 419 -23.51 -28.62 -24.65
CA ALA A 419 -23.83 -29.06 -23.29
C ALA A 419 -23.40 -30.52 -23.05
N ASN A 420 -23.55 -31.37 -24.07
CA ASN A 420 -23.10 -32.77 -23.98
C ASN A 420 -21.56 -32.88 -24.03
N ARG A 421 -20.87 -32.01 -24.76
CA ARG A 421 -19.40 -31.98 -24.85
C ARG A 421 -18.76 -31.37 -23.59
N LEU A 422 -19.41 -30.38 -22.99
CA LEU A 422 -18.93 -29.64 -21.80
C LEU A 422 -19.63 -30.17 -20.53
N ASN A 423 -19.65 -31.49 -20.37
CA ASN A 423 -20.35 -32.13 -19.24
C ASN A 423 -19.45 -32.45 -18.04
N THR A 424 -18.18 -32.04 -18.07
CA THR A 424 -17.23 -32.19 -16.98
C THR A 424 -16.45 -30.89 -16.78
N ASP A 425 -16.04 -30.64 -15.54
CA ASP A 425 -15.21 -29.46 -15.20
C ASP A 425 -13.92 -29.44 -16.03
N GLN A 426 -13.31 -30.60 -16.26
CA GLN A 426 -12.10 -30.71 -17.08
C GLN A 426 -12.33 -30.24 -18.51
N ALA A 427 -13.43 -30.69 -19.14
CA ALA A 427 -13.78 -30.26 -20.50
C ALA A 427 -14.07 -28.75 -20.57
N ILE A 428 -14.81 -28.22 -19.59
CA ILE A 428 -15.09 -26.78 -19.48
C ILE A 428 -13.77 -26.01 -19.34
N ASN A 429 -12.92 -26.37 -18.39
CA ASN A 429 -11.67 -25.66 -18.10
C ASN A 429 -10.72 -25.65 -19.32
N GLN A 430 -10.66 -26.75 -20.06
CA GLN A 430 -9.87 -26.82 -21.29
C GLN A 430 -10.37 -25.83 -22.34
N GLN A 431 -11.69 -25.78 -22.56
CA GLN A 431 -12.28 -24.85 -23.54
C GLN A 431 -12.17 -23.39 -23.07
N VAL A 432 -12.35 -23.12 -21.78
CA VAL A 432 -12.16 -21.79 -21.20
C VAL A 432 -10.73 -21.31 -21.42
N PHE A 433 -9.74 -22.15 -21.12
CA PHE A 433 -8.34 -21.80 -21.37
C PHE A 433 -8.12 -21.45 -22.86
N SER A 434 -8.61 -22.31 -23.75
CA SER A 434 -8.44 -22.09 -25.20
C SER A 434 -9.10 -20.78 -25.66
N LEU A 435 -10.30 -20.49 -25.16
CA LEU A 435 -11.02 -19.26 -25.49
C LEU A 435 -10.32 -18.01 -24.94
N LEU A 436 -9.79 -18.10 -23.72
CA LEU A 436 -9.10 -16.96 -23.09
C LEU A 436 -7.71 -16.72 -23.70
N ALA A 437 -6.95 -17.79 -23.98
CA ALA A 437 -5.61 -17.69 -24.55
C ALA A 437 -5.62 -17.41 -26.05
N PHE A 438 -6.43 -18.16 -26.81
CA PHE A 438 -6.37 -18.15 -28.28
C PHE A 438 -7.62 -17.58 -28.96
N GLY A 439 -8.69 -17.33 -28.22
CA GLY A 439 -9.96 -16.83 -28.80
C GLY A 439 -10.73 -17.88 -29.60
N SER A 440 -10.43 -19.17 -29.42
CA SER A 440 -10.99 -20.26 -30.20
C SER A 440 -11.30 -21.49 -29.35
N PHE A 441 -12.29 -22.27 -29.77
CA PHE A 441 -12.53 -23.60 -29.19
C PHE A 441 -11.47 -24.59 -29.66
N THR A 442 -11.23 -25.63 -28.88
CA THR A 442 -10.36 -26.75 -29.20
C THR A 442 -11.22 -27.94 -29.63
N PRO A 443 -10.87 -28.63 -30.72
CA PRO A 443 -11.60 -29.84 -31.10
C PRO A 443 -11.47 -30.94 -30.01
N PRO A 444 -12.52 -31.65 -29.69
CA PRO A 444 -12.40 -32.79 -28.78
C PRO A 444 -11.67 -33.98 -29.42
N SER A 445 -11.05 -34.82 -28.60
CA SER A 445 -10.16 -35.91 -29.04
C SER A 445 -10.82 -36.92 -29.99
N ASP A 446 -12.12 -37.16 -29.84
CA ASP A 446 -12.87 -38.09 -30.71
C ASP A 446 -13.06 -37.56 -32.15
N LEU A 447 -13.09 -36.25 -32.32
CA LEU A 447 -13.11 -35.64 -33.65
C LEU A 447 -11.72 -35.68 -34.30
N LEU A 448 -10.67 -35.66 -33.52
CA LEU A 448 -9.27 -35.76 -34.00
C LEU A 448 -8.96 -37.17 -34.54
N GLU A 449 -9.49 -38.22 -33.89
CA GLU A 449 -9.27 -39.62 -34.29
C GLU A 449 -10.03 -39.99 -35.56
N SER A 450 -11.12 -39.27 -35.89
CA SER A 450 -11.99 -39.64 -37.01
C SER A 450 -11.59 -38.99 -38.35
N SER A 451 -10.73 -37.99 -38.35
CA SER A 451 -10.25 -37.33 -39.56
C SER A 451 -8.89 -37.88 -39.98
N GLY A 452 -8.91 -38.99 -40.73
CA GLY A 452 -7.69 -39.52 -41.32
C GLY A 452 -7.04 -38.50 -42.27
N ASP A 453 -5.73 -38.28 -42.07
CA ASP A 453 -4.81 -37.59 -42.97
C ASP A 453 -4.66 -36.05 -42.89
N ALA A 454 -5.18 -35.34 -41.92
CA ALA A 454 -4.74 -33.97 -41.75
C ALA A 454 -4.75 -33.58 -40.25
N ILE A 455 -3.68 -33.83 -39.57
CA ILE A 455 -3.44 -33.14 -38.29
C ILE A 455 -3.30 -31.65 -38.62
N ASN A 456 -4.35 -30.90 -38.41
CA ASN A 456 -4.30 -29.45 -38.49
C ASN A 456 -3.30 -28.91 -37.46
N GLU A 457 -2.55 -27.90 -37.79
CA GLU A 457 -1.58 -27.21 -36.91
C GLU A 457 -2.22 -26.86 -35.56
N TRP A 458 -3.46 -26.43 -35.58
CA TRP A 458 -4.26 -26.12 -34.40
C TRP A 458 -4.52 -27.34 -33.50
N ASP A 459 -4.68 -28.52 -34.08
CA ASP A 459 -4.90 -29.77 -33.33
C ASP A 459 -3.69 -30.17 -32.51
N PHE A 460 -2.50 -29.98 -33.06
CA PHE A 460 -1.24 -30.21 -32.36
C PHE A 460 -1.07 -29.24 -31.18
N ILE A 461 -1.31 -27.94 -31.44
CA ILE A 461 -1.21 -26.90 -30.40
C ILE A 461 -2.25 -27.15 -29.30
N ALA A 462 -3.47 -27.49 -29.66
CA ALA A 462 -4.53 -27.80 -28.72
C ALA A 462 -4.21 -29.04 -27.89
N GLY A 463 -3.65 -30.06 -28.49
CA GLY A 463 -3.21 -31.28 -27.78
C GLY A 463 -2.08 -31.01 -26.80
N GLN A 464 -1.11 -30.19 -27.19
CA GLN A 464 0.00 -29.78 -26.32
C GLN A 464 -0.51 -28.88 -25.18
N ALA A 465 -1.39 -27.93 -25.49
CA ALA A 465 -2.01 -27.07 -24.50
C ALA A 465 -2.84 -27.86 -23.50
N ALA A 466 -3.63 -28.84 -23.96
CA ALA A 466 -4.41 -29.70 -23.09
C ALA A 466 -3.55 -30.58 -22.18
N ALA A 467 -2.49 -31.18 -22.72
CA ALA A 467 -1.53 -31.97 -21.94
C ALA A 467 -0.82 -31.12 -20.88
N PHE A 468 -0.53 -29.88 -21.25
CA PHE A 468 0.11 -28.89 -20.38
C PHE A 468 -0.82 -28.44 -19.24
N ILE A 469 -2.08 -28.12 -19.56
CA ILE A 469 -3.12 -27.73 -18.58
C ILE A 469 -3.34 -28.88 -17.57
N ASN A 470 -3.42 -30.11 -18.05
CA ASN A 470 -3.61 -31.28 -17.19
C ASN A 470 -2.44 -31.49 -16.21
N ARG A 471 -1.21 -31.14 -16.59
CA ARG A 471 -0.06 -31.13 -15.69
C ARG A 471 -0.12 -29.95 -14.71
N PHE A 472 -0.59 -28.82 -15.15
CA PHE A 472 -0.62 -27.59 -14.35
C PHE A 472 -1.66 -27.66 -13.22
N THR A 473 -2.82 -28.22 -13.50
CA THR A 473 -3.89 -28.35 -12.49
C THR A 473 -3.58 -29.38 -11.39
N SER A 474 -2.54 -30.19 -11.56
CA SER A 474 -2.16 -31.22 -10.58
C SER A 474 -1.01 -30.83 -9.63
N ASN A 475 -0.29 -29.71 -9.88
CA ASN A 475 0.86 -29.32 -9.06
C ASN A 475 1.16 -27.81 -9.17
N TYR A 476 1.06 -27.08 -8.07
CA TYR A 476 1.17 -25.62 -8.00
C TYR A 476 2.59 -25.04 -8.06
N ASP A 477 3.63 -25.80 -8.42
CA ASP A 477 5.03 -25.39 -8.28
C ASP A 477 5.72 -24.96 -9.59
N TYR A 478 4.97 -24.61 -10.65
CA TYR A 478 5.56 -24.25 -11.95
C TYR A 478 5.06 -22.88 -12.43
N GLU A 479 5.98 -22.04 -12.90
CA GLU A 479 5.67 -20.85 -13.69
C GLU A 479 5.67 -21.22 -15.18
N VAL A 480 4.64 -20.77 -15.89
CA VAL A 480 4.46 -21.05 -17.31
C VAL A 480 4.41 -19.74 -18.08
N SER A 481 5.15 -19.68 -19.19
CA SER A 481 5.09 -18.57 -20.13
C SER A 481 4.69 -19.05 -21.51
N LEU A 482 3.86 -18.26 -22.18
CA LEU A 482 3.48 -18.45 -23.57
C LEU A 482 3.82 -17.18 -24.34
N SER A 483 4.59 -17.31 -25.41
CA SER A 483 4.96 -16.19 -26.27
C SER A 483 4.62 -16.56 -27.71
N TYR A 484 3.88 -15.68 -28.39
CA TYR A 484 3.54 -15.85 -29.81
C TYR A 484 4.24 -14.78 -30.63
N GLN A 485 4.99 -15.21 -31.65
CA GLN A 485 5.62 -14.31 -32.62
C GLN A 485 4.85 -14.39 -33.94
N PRO A 486 4.08 -13.35 -34.29
CA PRO A 486 3.38 -13.34 -35.58
C PRO A 486 4.37 -13.15 -36.73
N ALA A 487 4.09 -13.79 -37.86
CA ALA A 487 4.82 -13.54 -39.10
C ALA A 487 4.76 -12.06 -39.47
N ASN A 488 5.88 -11.41 -39.68
CA ASN A 488 5.92 -9.99 -40.08
C ASN A 488 5.33 -9.81 -41.50
N GLN A 489 4.07 -9.37 -41.55
CA GLN A 489 3.45 -8.93 -42.82
C GLN A 489 3.78 -7.45 -43.04
N GLY A 490 4.87 -7.18 -43.68
CA GLY A 490 5.15 -5.80 -44.08
C GLY A 490 6.59 -5.42 -44.24
N GLN A 491 7.19 -5.89 -45.33
CA GLN A 491 8.11 -5.08 -46.13
C GLN A 491 8.42 -5.81 -47.45
N GLU A 492 8.51 -5.01 -48.51
CA GLU A 492 8.66 -5.48 -49.90
C GLU A 492 9.71 -6.56 -50.09
N ALA A 493 9.43 -7.48 -50.99
CA ALA A 493 10.22 -8.60 -51.40
C ALA A 493 11.68 -8.23 -51.76
N GLY A 494 12.54 -8.36 -50.73
CA GLY A 494 14.00 -8.44 -50.92
C GLY A 494 14.44 -9.72 -50.28
N ALA A 495 14.89 -10.63 -51.09
CA ALA A 495 15.47 -11.96 -50.83
C ALA A 495 15.67 -12.37 -49.33
N GLY A 496 14.91 -13.30 -48.85
CA GLY A 496 15.42 -14.33 -47.93
C GLY A 496 15.13 -14.22 -46.43
N THR A 497 14.03 -13.59 -45.99
CA THR A 497 13.57 -13.73 -44.58
C THR A 497 12.11 -14.17 -44.54
N ASN A 498 11.87 -15.47 -44.58
CA ASN A 498 10.62 -16.05 -44.15
C ASN A 498 10.61 -16.06 -42.62
N SER A 499 10.07 -15.01 -42.02
CA SER A 499 9.72 -15.08 -40.59
C SER A 499 8.49 -15.98 -40.46
N GLN A 500 8.69 -17.13 -39.86
CA GLN A 500 7.60 -18.08 -39.58
C GLN A 500 6.83 -17.63 -38.36
N GLU A 501 5.55 -17.95 -38.32
CA GLU A 501 4.76 -17.85 -37.09
C GLU A 501 5.28 -18.90 -36.10
N GLU A 502 5.60 -18.48 -34.88
CA GLU A 502 6.14 -19.36 -33.87
C GLU A 502 5.40 -19.18 -32.54
N LEU A 503 5.12 -20.29 -31.88
CA LEU A 503 4.59 -20.36 -30.53
C LEU A 503 5.66 -20.89 -29.60
N GLU A 504 6.11 -20.08 -28.64
CA GLU A 504 7.03 -20.52 -27.61
C GLU A 504 6.25 -20.81 -26.33
N VAL A 505 6.43 -22.01 -25.81
CA VAL A 505 5.86 -22.44 -24.52
C VAL A 505 7.03 -22.60 -23.54
N GLY A 506 7.08 -21.76 -22.52
CA GLY A 506 8.11 -21.80 -21.50
C GLY A 506 7.57 -22.33 -20.17
N VAL A 507 8.43 -23.06 -19.45
CA VAL A 507 8.17 -23.54 -18.09
C VAL A 507 9.35 -23.17 -17.21
N SER A 508 9.08 -22.52 -16.09
CA SER A 508 10.09 -22.20 -15.09
C SER A 508 9.75 -22.86 -13.76
N LYS A 509 10.76 -23.37 -13.08
CA LYS A 509 10.61 -23.94 -11.74
C LYS A 509 11.79 -23.54 -10.85
N ASN A 510 11.47 -23.14 -9.62
CA ASN A 510 12.45 -22.86 -8.59
C ASN A 510 12.67 -24.06 -7.67
N PHE A 511 13.91 -24.30 -7.31
CA PHE A 511 14.36 -25.40 -6.44
C PHE A 511 15.24 -24.84 -5.31
N PHE A 512 15.32 -25.57 -4.22
CA PHE A 512 16.22 -25.27 -3.09
C PHE A 512 16.01 -23.85 -2.52
N GLU A 513 14.78 -23.53 -2.19
CA GLU A 513 14.41 -22.21 -1.62
C GLU A 513 14.88 -21.07 -2.57
N ASP A 514 14.48 -21.17 -3.83
CA ASP A 514 14.79 -20.22 -4.91
C ASP A 514 16.29 -20.05 -5.25
N ARG A 515 17.15 -20.96 -4.82
CA ARG A 515 18.57 -20.93 -5.18
C ARG A 515 18.85 -21.39 -6.60
N LEU A 516 18.02 -22.30 -7.13
CA LEU A 516 18.17 -22.80 -8.51
C LEU A 516 16.88 -22.58 -9.27
N THR A 517 16.92 -21.80 -10.33
CA THR A 517 15.80 -21.64 -11.29
C THR A 517 16.13 -22.46 -12.54
N VAL A 518 15.22 -23.29 -12.96
CA VAL A 518 15.30 -24.07 -14.19
C VAL A 518 14.22 -23.57 -15.14
N ASN A 519 14.64 -22.99 -16.26
CA ASN A 519 13.77 -22.55 -17.34
C ASN A 519 13.89 -23.53 -18.51
N SER A 520 12.77 -23.93 -19.08
CA SER A 520 12.74 -24.72 -20.31
C SER A 520 11.69 -24.11 -21.22
N SER A 521 12.00 -23.87 -22.46
CA SER A 521 11.04 -23.45 -23.46
C SER A 521 11.09 -24.36 -24.68
N VAL A 522 9.95 -24.47 -25.35
CA VAL A 522 9.81 -25.25 -26.58
C VAL A 522 9.22 -24.30 -27.64
N GLU A 523 9.93 -24.12 -28.71
CA GLU A 523 9.48 -23.37 -29.88
C GLU A 523 8.79 -24.32 -30.86
N VAL A 524 7.56 -24.02 -31.19
CA VAL A 524 6.75 -24.81 -32.13
C VAL A 524 6.46 -23.92 -33.35
N PRO A 525 7.08 -24.20 -34.50
CA PRO A 525 6.77 -23.47 -35.72
C PRO A 525 5.36 -23.84 -36.21
N LEU A 526 4.57 -22.84 -36.60
CA LEU A 526 3.17 -23.00 -37.00
C LEU A 526 2.99 -23.23 -38.54
N ASN A 527 4.04 -23.67 -39.24
CA ASN A 527 4.01 -23.81 -40.70
C ASN A 527 4.24 -25.29 -41.13
N GLU A 528 3.42 -25.74 -42.09
CA GLU A 528 3.30 -27.16 -42.50
C GLU A 528 4.57 -27.85 -42.99
N ASN A 529 5.64 -27.11 -43.26
CA ASN A 529 6.85 -27.68 -43.91
C ASN A 529 8.07 -27.89 -42.99
N ASN A 530 7.92 -27.67 -41.69
CA ASN A 530 9.08 -27.80 -40.78
C ASN A 530 8.71 -28.45 -39.47
N ASN A 531 9.05 -29.72 -39.32
CA ASN A 531 8.75 -30.54 -38.15
C ASN A 531 9.86 -30.45 -37.06
N SER A 532 10.65 -29.40 -37.06
CA SER A 532 11.71 -29.28 -36.05
C SER A 532 11.21 -28.56 -34.81
N ILE A 533 10.98 -29.30 -33.74
CA ILE A 533 10.70 -28.75 -32.42
C ILE A 533 12.04 -28.42 -31.75
N ALA A 534 12.26 -27.14 -31.43
CA ALA A 534 13.45 -26.72 -30.72
C ALA A 534 13.16 -26.60 -29.22
N GLY A 535 13.98 -27.20 -28.40
CA GLY A 535 13.88 -27.12 -26.95
C GLY A 535 15.06 -26.37 -26.35
N ASP A 536 14.76 -25.31 -25.61
CA ASP A 536 15.75 -24.51 -24.89
C ASP A 536 15.73 -24.85 -23.41
N PHE A 537 16.91 -24.87 -22.80
CA PHE A 537 17.07 -25.10 -21.37
C PHE A 537 18.00 -24.06 -20.79
N GLU A 538 17.64 -23.51 -19.64
CA GLU A 538 18.45 -22.54 -18.91
C GLU A 538 18.41 -22.86 -17.41
N PHE A 539 19.59 -22.93 -16.81
CA PHE A 539 19.76 -23.14 -15.39
C PHE A 539 20.41 -21.88 -14.80
N ILE A 540 19.78 -21.30 -13.79
CA ILE A 540 20.29 -20.11 -13.09
C ILE A 540 20.46 -20.45 -11.61
N TYR A 541 21.71 -20.42 -11.13
CA TYR A 541 22.03 -20.72 -9.74
C TYR A 541 22.54 -19.46 -9.01
N LYS A 542 21.89 -19.08 -7.93
CA LYS A 542 22.31 -17.96 -7.07
C LYS A 542 23.53 -18.39 -6.25
N LEU A 543 24.70 -17.83 -6.56
CA LEU A 543 25.96 -18.11 -5.85
C LEU A 543 26.02 -17.37 -4.51
N THR A 544 25.35 -16.21 -4.41
CA THR A 544 25.20 -15.43 -3.17
C THR A 544 23.76 -15.48 -2.69
N GLU A 545 23.55 -15.39 -1.37
CA GLU A 545 22.20 -15.44 -0.76
C GLU A 545 21.30 -14.31 -1.26
N ASP A 546 21.85 -13.12 -1.47
CA ASP A 546 21.14 -11.97 -2.01
C ASP A 546 20.89 -12.03 -3.54
N GLY A 547 21.38 -13.08 -4.21
CA GLY A 547 21.18 -13.29 -5.63
C GLY A 547 21.93 -12.31 -6.55
N ARG A 548 22.87 -11.54 -6.02
CA ARG A 548 23.65 -10.59 -6.84
C ARG A 548 24.60 -11.29 -7.80
N VAL A 549 25.17 -12.43 -7.40
CA VAL A 549 26.05 -13.22 -8.26
C VAL A 549 25.32 -14.51 -8.62
N ARG A 550 25.18 -14.75 -9.93
CA ARG A 550 24.47 -15.94 -10.44
C ARG A 550 25.34 -16.65 -11.48
N ALA A 551 25.40 -17.96 -11.39
CA ALA A 551 25.93 -18.80 -12.46
C ALA A 551 24.76 -19.18 -13.38
N LYS A 552 24.99 -19.17 -14.66
CA LYS A 552 24.00 -19.46 -15.69
C LYS A 552 24.56 -20.49 -16.66
N ALA A 553 23.83 -21.56 -16.92
CA ALA A 553 24.13 -22.54 -17.95
C ALA A 553 22.92 -22.59 -18.91
N PHE A 554 23.18 -22.64 -20.19
CA PHE A 554 22.08 -22.66 -21.17
C PHE A 554 22.41 -23.51 -22.39
N ASN A 555 21.37 -24.04 -22.98
CA ASN A 555 21.34 -24.67 -24.28
C ASN A 555 20.18 -24.04 -25.05
N ARG A 556 20.49 -23.32 -26.11
CA ARG A 556 19.50 -22.60 -26.92
C ARG A 556 19.59 -22.99 -28.39
N SER A 557 18.45 -23.09 -29.03
CA SER A 557 18.39 -23.19 -30.49
C SER A 557 18.87 -21.88 -31.11
N VAL A 558 19.54 -21.98 -32.25
CA VAL A 558 20.05 -20.82 -33.00
C VAL A 558 19.39 -20.79 -34.37
N ASP A 559 18.61 -19.77 -34.64
CA ASP A 559 18.07 -19.52 -35.96
C ASP A 559 19.18 -19.09 -36.92
N ASN A 560 19.53 -20.00 -37.83
CA ASN A 560 20.48 -19.68 -38.89
C ASN A 560 19.80 -19.00 -40.07
N ASN A 561 19.77 -17.67 -40.04
CA ASN A 561 19.33 -16.87 -41.18
C ASN A 561 20.39 -16.74 -42.28
N PHE A 562 21.42 -17.62 -42.29
CA PHE A 562 22.41 -17.65 -43.37
C PHE A 562 22.18 -18.86 -44.29
N ASN A 563 21.69 -18.53 -45.48
CA ASN A 563 21.50 -19.45 -46.60
C ASN A 563 22.81 -20.15 -46.98
N LEU A 564 23.12 -21.25 -46.34
CA LEU A 564 24.07 -22.22 -46.87
C LEU A 564 23.33 -23.57 -46.96
N ASN A 565 23.16 -24.02 -48.19
CA ASN A 565 22.53 -25.28 -48.59
C ASN A 565 23.26 -26.51 -47.99
N ILE A 566 23.24 -26.65 -46.68
CA ILE A 566 23.77 -27.83 -46.00
C ILE A 566 22.63 -28.35 -45.10
N GLY A 567 22.12 -29.49 -45.41
CA GLY A 567 20.95 -30.18 -44.87
C GLY A 567 20.51 -29.81 -43.47
N GLN A 568 19.21 -29.76 -43.28
CA GLN A 568 18.49 -29.36 -42.05
C GLN A 568 19.07 -29.99 -40.77
N GLN A 569 20.05 -29.35 -40.19
CA GLN A 569 20.54 -29.65 -38.84
C GLN A 569 20.25 -28.43 -37.96
N GLN A 570 19.41 -28.60 -36.98
CA GLN A 570 19.19 -27.61 -35.94
C GLN A 570 20.50 -27.41 -35.14
N LEU A 571 21.00 -26.19 -35.12
CA LEU A 571 22.21 -25.84 -34.40
C LEU A 571 21.83 -25.35 -32.99
N TYR A 572 22.52 -25.88 -32.00
CA TYR A 572 22.35 -25.47 -30.62
C TYR A 572 23.57 -24.72 -30.14
N GLN A 573 23.36 -23.61 -29.46
CA GLN A 573 24.42 -22.88 -28.76
C GLN A 573 24.36 -23.24 -27.28
N GLN A 574 25.48 -23.74 -26.76
CA GLN A 574 25.62 -24.05 -25.34
C GLN A 574 26.59 -23.05 -24.71
N GLY A 575 26.29 -22.64 -23.49
CA GLY A 575 27.13 -21.67 -22.80
C GLY A 575 27.06 -21.74 -21.30
N LEU A 576 28.14 -21.26 -20.68
CA LEU A 576 28.21 -21.02 -19.25
C LEU A 576 28.54 -19.54 -19.03
N GLY A 577 27.89 -18.92 -18.10
CA GLY A 577 28.09 -17.51 -17.80
C GLY A 577 28.00 -17.20 -16.32
N LEU A 578 28.58 -16.08 -15.95
CA LEU A 578 28.38 -15.47 -14.64
C LEU A 578 27.72 -14.12 -14.86
N SER A 579 26.67 -13.86 -14.13
CA SER A 579 26.01 -12.55 -14.13
C SER A 579 26.13 -11.89 -12.76
N PHE A 580 26.34 -10.59 -12.78
CA PHE A 580 26.40 -9.78 -11.57
C PHE A 580 25.37 -8.66 -11.70
N LYS A 581 24.47 -8.59 -10.72
CA LYS A 581 23.43 -7.56 -10.68
C LYS A 581 23.73 -6.58 -9.55
N LEU A 582 23.76 -5.30 -9.87
CA LEU A 582 23.97 -4.23 -8.90
C LEU A 582 22.88 -3.18 -9.10
N ASP A 583 22.06 -2.99 -8.10
CA ASP A 583 21.02 -1.96 -8.10
C ASP A 583 21.60 -0.64 -7.55
N PHE A 584 21.36 0.48 -8.24
CA PHE A 584 21.88 1.80 -7.87
C PHE A 584 20.86 2.89 -8.23
N GLU A 585 20.81 3.93 -7.43
CA GLU A 585 19.92 5.07 -7.66
C GLU A 585 20.57 6.19 -8.48
N THR A 586 21.90 6.30 -8.39
CA THR A 586 22.66 7.33 -9.14
C THR A 586 23.94 6.73 -9.73
N TYR A 587 24.40 7.32 -10.84
CA TYR A 587 25.66 6.90 -11.49
C TYR A 587 26.87 7.02 -10.56
N GLY A 588 26.89 8.00 -9.66
CA GLY A 588 27.95 8.15 -8.66
C GLY A 588 27.98 7.01 -7.65
N GLU A 589 26.82 6.50 -7.29
CA GLU A 589 26.68 5.34 -6.42
C GLU A 589 27.14 4.06 -7.12
N LEU A 590 26.81 3.90 -8.39
CA LEU A 590 27.28 2.76 -9.19
C LEU A 590 28.80 2.66 -9.16
N TRP A 591 29.51 3.76 -9.45
CA TRP A 591 30.97 3.79 -9.47
C TRP A 591 31.56 3.53 -8.08
N ARG A 592 30.99 4.09 -7.02
CA ARG A 592 31.45 3.85 -5.64
C ARG A 592 31.29 2.38 -5.26
N ARG A 593 30.14 1.77 -5.53
CA ARG A 593 29.87 0.36 -5.20
C ARG A 593 30.70 -0.62 -6.05
N ALA A 594 30.90 -0.31 -7.33
CA ALA A 594 31.71 -1.13 -8.22
C ALA A 594 33.19 -1.13 -7.80
N LEU A 595 33.71 0.01 -7.35
CA LEU A 595 35.10 0.14 -6.88
C LEU A 595 35.29 -0.39 -5.46
N ALA A 596 34.29 -0.25 -4.58
CA ALA A 596 34.35 -0.75 -3.20
C ALA A 596 34.37 -2.29 -3.13
N GLY A 597 33.73 -2.96 -4.09
CA GLY A 597 33.74 -4.43 -4.16
C GLY A 597 35.11 -5.04 -4.43
N ALA A 598 36.13 -4.22 -4.73
CA ALA A 598 37.50 -4.67 -4.92
C ALA A 598 38.36 -4.62 -3.64
N LYS A 599 37.83 -4.01 -2.55
CA LYS A 599 38.53 -3.98 -1.25
C LYS A 599 37.82 -4.95 -0.29
N ARG A 600 38.57 -6.00 0.10
CA ARG A 600 38.19 -6.84 1.23
C ARG A 600 38.05 -5.94 2.47
N GLU A 601 36.91 -5.94 3.12
CA GLU A 601 36.80 -5.40 4.48
C GLU A 601 37.68 -6.29 5.39
N GLU A 602 38.83 -5.76 5.80
CA GLU A 602 39.58 -6.34 6.91
C GLU A 602 38.74 -6.10 8.17
N GLU A 603 38.24 -7.16 8.79
CA GLU A 603 37.64 -7.10 10.12
C GLU A 603 38.65 -6.43 11.08
N PRO A 604 38.22 -5.42 11.86
CA PRO A 604 39.11 -4.86 12.87
C PRO A 604 39.47 -5.95 13.88
N ALA A 605 40.76 -6.15 14.10
CA ALA A 605 41.27 -7.10 15.08
C ALA A 605 40.70 -6.76 16.46
N VAL A 606 40.05 -7.70 17.09
CA VAL A 606 39.60 -7.60 18.49
C VAL A 606 40.85 -7.56 19.37
N GLU A 607 41.20 -6.39 19.91
CA GLU A 607 42.19 -6.28 20.96
C GLU A 607 41.65 -6.98 22.22
N VAL A 608 42.28 -8.08 22.57
CA VAL A 608 42.05 -8.76 23.85
C VAL A 608 42.74 -7.93 24.94
N PRO A 609 42.03 -7.44 25.95
CA PRO A 609 42.70 -6.74 27.07
C PRO A 609 43.59 -7.72 27.84
N SER A 610 44.88 -7.39 27.99
CA SER A 610 45.77 -8.12 28.86
C SER A 610 45.48 -7.73 30.31
N ASP A 611 45.12 -8.69 31.14
CA ASP A 611 45.01 -8.56 32.57
C ASP A 611 46.36 -8.14 33.20
N GLN A 612 46.40 -7.01 33.87
CA GLN A 612 47.24 -6.73 35.01
C GLN A 612 46.46 -6.00 36.08
#